data_a07030c3267aba1d2a661b1cf451fe99
#
_entry.id   a07030c3267aba1d2a661b1cf451fe99
#
_cell.length_a   1.000
_cell.length_b   1.000
_cell.length_c   1.000
_cell.angle_alpha   90.00
_cell.angle_beta   90.00
_cell.angle_gamma   90.00
#
_symmetry.space_group_name_H-M   'P 1'
#
loop_
_entity.id
_entity.type
_entity.pdbx_description
1 polymer ?
#
loop_
_entity_poly.entity_id
_entity_poly.type
_entity_poly.pdbx_seq_one_letter_code
_entity_poly.pdbx_strand_id
1 'polypeptide(L)'
;MKEQTNYDYEKYVQIAQMAKMGWWESDLKNKEYICSDFIVDLLGLESNRISFTEFHQRIREDHRLRLKNEYMSLSYLETYEQMFPIRAKDGEIWVYSKINFQKPDEEGYRNMTGLLQYIDRPIDTTN
;
A
#
# COMPACT_ATOMS: atom_id res chain seq x y z
N MET A 1 -11.33 18.77 -23.07
CA MET A 1 -10.18 18.06 -22.50
C MET A 1 -10.22 17.98 -20.98
N LYS A 2 -10.54 19.06 -20.28
CA LYS A 2 -10.69 19.02 -18.82
C LYS A 2 -11.82 18.10 -18.38
N GLU A 3 -12.93 18.09 -19.12
CA GLU A 3 -14.06 17.22 -18.79
C GLU A 3 -13.71 15.75 -18.96
N GLN A 4 -12.96 15.39 -19.97
CA GLN A 4 -12.55 14.02 -20.21
C GLN A 4 -11.55 13.54 -19.14
N THR A 5 -10.64 14.42 -18.70
CA THR A 5 -9.70 14.10 -17.64
C THR A 5 -10.43 13.83 -16.33
N ASN A 6 -11.45 14.64 -15.98
CA ASN A 6 -12.25 14.42 -14.79
C ASN A 6 -13.07 13.13 -14.89
N TYR A 7 -13.62 12.85 -16.06
CA TYR A 7 -14.37 11.62 -16.30
C TYR A 7 -13.49 10.40 -16.11
N ASP A 8 -12.29 10.40 -16.66
CA ASP A 8 -11.35 9.30 -16.53
C ASP A 8 -10.94 9.09 -15.07
N TYR A 9 -10.71 10.18 -14.35
CA TYR A 9 -10.36 10.09 -12.93
C TYR A 9 -11.50 9.49 -12.11
N GLU A 10 -12.71 9.96 -12.31
CA GLU A 10 -13.88 9.46 -11.61
C GLU A 10 -14.10 7.96 -11.90
N LYS A 11 -13.93 7.56 -13.15
CA LYS A 11 -14.07 6.18 -13.56
C LYS A 11 -13.01 5.31 -12.89
N TYR A 12 -11.79 5.80 -12.82
CA TYR A 12 -10.71 5.10 -12.16
C TYR A 12 -11.01 4.88 -10.68
N VAL A 13 -11.49 5.91 -9.99
CA VAL A 13 -11.84 5.82 -8.58
C VAL A 13 -12.94 4.78 -8.36
N GLN A 14 -13.98 4.78 -9.20
CA GLN A 14 -15.06 3.80 -9.11
C GLN A 14 -14.55 2.38 -9.28
N ILE A 15 -13.70 2.16 -10.29
CA ILE A 15 -13.13 0.83 -10.55
C ILE A 15 -12.26 0.38 -9.38
N ALA A 16 -11.44 1.27 -8.84
CA ALA A 16 -10.59 0.95 -7.70
C ALA A 16 -11.43 0.55 -6.48
N GLN A 17 -12.52 1.28 -6.22
CA GLN A 17 -13.41 0.93 -5.11
C GLN A 17 -14.09 -0.43 -5.32
N MET A 18 -14.52 -0.72 -6.55
CA MET A 18 -15.11 -2.02 -6.87
C MET A 18 -14.10 -3.15 -6.68
N ALA A 19 -12.84 -2.90 -7.01
CA ALA A 19 -11.75 -3.87 -6.83
C ALA A 19 -11.25 -3.92 -5.39
N LYS A 20 -11.80 -3.09 -4.49
CA LYS A 20 -11.41 -3.02 -3.09
C LYS A 20 -9.93 -2.69 -2.93
N MET A 21 -9.47 -1.69 -3.68
CA MET A 21 -8.08 -1.25 -3.64
C MET A 21 -7.98 0.26 -3.51
N GLY A 22 -6.86 0.70 -2.98
CA GLY A 22 -6.49 2.10 -2.93
C GLY A 22 -5.02 2.28 -3.26
N TRP A 23 -4.62 3.53 -3.44
CA TRP A 23 -3.23 3.86 -3.68
C TRP A 23 -2.58 4.44 -2.43
N TRP A 24 -1.26 4.35 -2.40
CA TRP A 24 -0.45 4.99 -1.38
C TRP A 24 0.86 5.44 -1.99
N GLU A 25 1.50 6.40 -1.33
CA GLU A 25 2.85 6.81 -1.69
C GLU A 25 3.64 7.10 -0.43
N SER A 26 4.96 6.95 -0.50
CA SER A 26 5.82 7.21 0.64
C SER A 26 6.27 8.67 0.67
N ASP A 27 6.38 9.20 1.87
CA ASP A 27 7.03 10.48 2.15
C ASP A 27 8.26 10.16 3.00
N LEU A 28 9.40 9.97 2.35
CA LEU A 28 10.61 9.51 3.02
C LEU A 28 11.15 10.53 4.01
N LYS A 29 10.94 11.81 3.78
CA LYS A 29 11.41 12.86 4.69
C LYS A 29 10.68 12.78 6.02
N ASN A 30 9.39 12.58 6.00
CA ASN A 30 8.57 12.53 7.20
C ASN A 30 8.35 11.11 7.70
N LYS A 31 8.83 10.12 6.96
CA LYS A 31 8.68 8.69 7.29
C LYS A 31 7.22 8.31 7.47
N GLU A 32 6.41 8.72 6.52
CA GLU A 32 4.98 8.48 6.50
C GLU A 32 4.55 7.95 5.13
N TYR A 33 3.42 7.23 5.13
CA TYR A 33 2.69 6.93 3.90
C TYR A 33 1.53 7.89 3.76
N ILE A 34 1.26 8.32 2.52
CA ILE A 34 0.09 9.11 2.17
C ILE A 34 -0.86 8.15 1.47
N CYS A 35 -2.09 8.07 1.93
CA CYS A 35 -3.05 7.04 1.52
C CYS A 35 -4.30 7.64 0.91
N SER A 36 -4.85 6.93 -0.09
CA SER A 36 -6.16 7.29 -0.65
C SER A 36 -7.28 7.03 0.36
N ASP A 37 -8.45 7.59 0.07
CA ASP A 37 -9.60 7.48 0.97
C ASP A 37 -9.99 6.03 1.25
N PHE A 38 -9.88 5.16 0.24
CA PHE A 38 -10.18 3.75 0.45
C PHE A 38 -9.31 3.14 1.57
N ILE A 39 -8.01 3.44 1.56
CA ILE A 39 -7.09 2.91 2.57
C ILE A 39 -7.38 3.54 3.94
N VAL A 40 -7.66 4.85 3.96
CA VAL A 40 -8.02 5.53 5.20
C VAL A 40 -9.21 4.84 5.86
N ASP A 41 -10.25 4.55 5.10
CA ASP A 41 -11.45 3.88 5.62
C ASP A 41 -11.15 2.44 6.02
N LEU A 42 -10.42 1.70 5.18
CA LEU A 42 -10.10 0.30 5.43
C LEU A 42 -9.35 0.11 6.75
N LEU A 43 -8.34 0.95 6.97
CA LEU A 43 -7.49 0.85 8.15
C LEU A 43 -8.01 1.66 9.34
N GLY A 44 -9.03 2.49 9.14
CA GLY A 44 -9.56 3.35 10.19
C GLY A 44 -8.57 4.42 10.62
N LEU A 45 -7.93 5.08 9.66
CA LEU A 45 -6.94 6.11 9.95
C LEU A 45 -7.62 7.44 10.31
N GLU A 46 -6.97 8.24 11.14
CA GLU A 46 -7.48 9.57 11.52
C GLU A 46 -7.28 10.59 10.40
N SER A 47 -6.30 10.37 9.52
CA SER A 47 -6.03 11.24 8.40
C SER A 47 -5.52 10.40 7.23
N ASN A 48 -5.18 11.07 6.14
CA ASN A 48 -4.60 10.38 4.97
C ASN A 48 -3.12 10.03 5.14
N ARG A 49 -2.55 10.23 6.33
CA ARG A 49 -1.15 9.92 6.60
C ARG A 49 -1.03 8.94 7.76
N ILE A 50 -0.06 8.02 7.64
CA ILE A 50 0.27 7.06 8.69
C ILE A 50 1.78 6.88 8.70
N SER A 51 2.40 6.88 9.88
CA SER A 51 3.86 6.69 9.98
C SER A 51 4.24 5.28 9.55
N PHE A 52 5.47 5.15 9.05
CA PHE A 52 6.01 3.82 8.70
C PHE A 52 5.95 2.88 9.90
N THR A 53 6.31 3.38 11.07
CA THR A 53 6.32 2.58 12.29
C THR A 53 4.91 2.07 12.63
N GLU A 54 3.92 2.96 12.63
CA GLU A 54 2.56 2.56 12.94
C GLU A 54 2.02 1.56 11.92
N PHE A 55 2.27 1.77 10.63
CA PHE A 55 1.83 0.85 9.61
C PHE A 55 2.43 -0.55 9.84
N HIS A 56 3.74 -0.60 10.08
CA HIS A 56 4.42 -1.89 10.29
C HIS A 56 3.95 -2.59 11.56
N GLN A 57 3.59 -1.84 12.59
CA GLN A 57 3.06 -2.43 13.82
C GLN A 57 1.66 -3.03 13.63
N ARG A 58 0.94 -2.61 12.61
CA ARG A 58 -0.36 -3.20 12.28
C ARG A 58 -0.23 -4.54 11.56
N ILE A 59 0.91 -4.80 10.92
CA ILE A 59 1.18 -6.09 10.27
C ILE A 59 1.34 -7.15 11.35
N ARG A 60 0.71 -8.31 11.17
CA ARG A 60 0.82 -9.39 12.14
C ARG A 60 2.29 -9.77 12.37
N GLU A 61 2.66 -9.94 13.62
CA GLU A 61 4.06 -10.03 14.03
C GLU A 61 4.84 -11.13 13.28
N ASP A 62 4.21 -12.28 13.06
CA ASP A 62 4.87 -13.42 12.41
C ASP A 62 5.22 -13.17 10.94
N HIS A 63 4.71 -12.10 10.33
CA HIS A 63 5.01 -11.72 8.94
C HIS A 63 6.00 -10.58 8.82
N ARG A 64 6.27 -9.84 9.90
CA ARG A 64 7.08 -8.61 9.82
C ARG A 64 8.49 -8.87 9.33
N LEU A 65 9.14 -9.90 9.85
CA LEU A 65 10.53 -10.20 9.48
C LEU A 65 10.62 -10.62 8.01
N ARG A 66 9.69 -11.46 7.55
CA ARG A 66 9.66 -11.88 6.15
C ARG A 66 9.53 -10.68 5.21
N LEU A 67 8.60 -9.79 5.51
CA LEU A 67 8.37 -8.61 4.66
C LEU A 67 9.59 -7.69 4.63
N LYS A 68 10.23 -7.50 5.77
CA LYS A 68 11.45 -6.70 5.85
C LYS A 68 12.57 -7.32 5.03
N ASN A 69 12.76 -8.62 5.13
CA ASN A 69 13.81 -9.32 4.39
C ASN A 69 13.55 -9.27 2.89
N GLU A 70 12.31 -9.45 2.46
CA GLU A 70 11.94 -9.31 1.05
C GLU A 70 12.25 -7.90 0.55
N TYR A 71 11.85 -6.88 1.30
CA TYR A 71 12.10 -5.49 0.93
C TYR A 71 13.60 -5.21 0.80
N MET A 72 14.39 -5.67 1.75
CA MET A 72 15.84 -5.44 1.77
C MET A 72 16.56 -6.14 0.62
N SER A 73 16.04 -7.29 0.15
CA SER A 73 16.67 -8.05 -0.92
C SER A 73 16.32 -7.56 -2.32
N LEU A 74 15.37 -6.65 -2.45
CA LEU A 74 14.79 -6.27 -3.75
C LEU A 74 15.19 -4.87 -4.20
N SER A 75 16.34 -4.38 -3.77
CA SER A 75 16.77 -2.99 -3.98
C SER A 75 16.84 -2.54 -5.45
N TYR A 76 16.89 -3.48 -6.39
CA TYR A 76 17.01 -3.14 -7.82
C TYR A 76 15.76 -3.44 -8.62
N LEU A 77 14.72 -3.99 -8.02
CA LEU A 77 13.48 -4.25 -8.73
C LEU A 77 12.65 -2.98 -8.82
N GLU A 78 12.06 -2.76 -10.00
CA GLU A 78 11.18 -1.61 -10.21
C GLU A 78 9.81 -1.83 -9.58
N THR A 79 9.39 -3.10 -9.49
CA THR A 79 8.07 -3.45 -8.97
C THR A 79 8.16 -4.76 -8.21
N TYR A 80 7.51 -4.84 -7.05
CA TYR A 80 7.36 -6.12 -6.38
C TYR A 80 6.06 -6.18 -5.60
N GLU A 81 5.69 -7.39 -5.21
CA GLU A 81 4.40 -7.69 -4.61
C GLU A 81 4.57 -8.40 -3.28
N GLN A 82 3.68 -8.08 -2.35
CA GLN A 82 3.63 -8.74 -1.05
C GLN A 82 2.18 -8.99 -0.64
N MET A 83 1.95 -10.08 0.07
CA MET A 83 0.65 -10.35 0.71
C MET A 83 0.88 -10.57 2.19
N PHE A 84 0.04 -9.99 3.03
CA PHE A 84 0.21 -10.10 4.46
C PHE A 84 -1.08 -9.78 5.21
N PRO A 85 -1.22 -10.31 6.43
CA PRO A 85 -2.33 -9.92 7.30
C PRO A 85 -2.01 -8.64 8.06
N ILE A 86 -3.00 -7.77 8.17
CA ILE A 86 -2.83 -6.47 8.80
C ILE A 86 -4.08 -6.15 9.64
N ARG A 87 -3.86 -5.45 10.75
CA ARG A 87 -4.96 -4.97 11.58
C ARG A 87 -5.63 -3.78 10.91
N ALA A 88 -6.88 -3.98 10.53
CA ALA A 88 -7.72 -2.96 9.92
C ALA A 88 -8.70 -2.42 10.95
N LYS A 89 -9.62 -1.56 10.48
CA LYS A 89 -10.64 -0.96 11.34
C LYS A 89 -11.50 -2.00 12.04
N ASP A 90 -11.92 -3.03 11.31
CA ASP A 90 -12.88 -4.03 11.78
C ASP A 90 -12.23 -5.38 12.11
N GLY A 91 -10.94 -5.41 12.34
CA GLY A 91 -10.22 -6.62 12.69
C GLY A 91 -9.10 -6.91 11.72
N GLU A 92 -8.53 -8.11 11.84
CA GLU A 92 -7.44 -8.52 10.95
C GLU A 92 -7.97 -8.90 9.58
N ILE A 93 -7.32 -8.41 8.54
CA ILE A 93 -7.65 -8.71 7.15
C ILE A 93 -6.38 -9.08 6.41
N TRP A 94 -6.53 -9.71 5.25
CA TRP A 94 -5.42 -9.93 4.33
C TRP A 94 -5.42 -8.86 3.26
N VAL A 95 -4.23 -8.40 2.88
CA VAL A 95 -4.05 -7.41 1.82
C VAL A 95 -2.99 -7.87 0.86
N TYR A 96 -3.13 -7.41 -0.38
CA TYR A 96 -2.12 -7.51 -1.43
C TYR A 96 -1.55 -6.11 -1.63
N SER A 97 -0.23 -6.00 -1.64
CA SER A 97 0.47 -4.74 -1.84
C SER A 97 1.38 -4.86 -3.05
N LYS A 98 1.25 -3.93 -3.98
CA LYS A 98 2.15 -3.84 -5.12
C LYS A 98 2.90 -2.53 -5.02
N ILE A 99 4.22 -2.60 -5.16
CA ILE A 99 5.10 -1.48 -4.88
C ILE A 99 5.93 -1.15 -6.10
N ASN A 100 5.94 0.13 -6.47
CA ASN A 100 6.76 0.69 -7.53
C ASN A 100 7.73 1.70 -6.94
N PHE A 101 9.02 1.59 -7.29
CA PHE A 101 10.00 2.58 -6.90
C PHE A 101 10.07 3.67 -7.97
N GLN A 102 10.08 4.91 -7.53
CA GLN A 102 10.23 6.05 -8.42
C GLN A 102 11.70 6.40 -8.58
N LYS A 103 12.00 7.26 -9.55
CA LYS A 103 13.37 7.76 -9.72
C LYS A 103 13.77 8.58 -8.50
N PRO A 104 15.05 8.54 -8.09
CA PRO A 104 15.50 9.37 -6.98
C PRO A 104 15.24 10.86 -7.27
N ASP A 105 14.88 11.59 -6.23
CA ASP A 105 14.72 13.03 -6.31
C ASP A 105 16.09 13.73 -6.22
N GLU A 106 16.09 15.08 -6.19
CA GLU A 106 17.33 15.85 -6.12
C GLU A 106 18.15 15.57 -4.87
N GLU A 107 17.50 15.14 -3.80
CA GLU A 107 18.16 14.82 -2.54
C GLU A 107 18.56 13.35 -2.45
N GLY A 108 18.27 12.57 -3.48
CA GLY A 108 18.60 11.16 -3.51
C GLY A 108 17.57 10.24 -2.91
N TYR A 109 16.42 10.75 -2.46
CA TYR A 109 15.36 9.91 -1.93
C TYR A 109 14.61 9.22 -3.06
N ARG A 110 14.44 7.93 -2.91
CA ARG A 110 13.70 7.13 -3.89
C ARG A 110 12.35 6.78 -3.33
N ASN A 111 11.37 7.62 -3.62
CA ASN A 111 10.02 7.43 -3.14
C ASN A 111 9.38 6.19 -3.76
N MET A 112 8.41 5.66 -3.05
CA MET A 112 7.63 4.50 -3.49
C MET A 112 6.20 4.92 -3.70
N THR A 113 5.56 4.33 -4.71
CA THR A 113 4.11 4.37 -4.86
C THR A 113 3.60 2.94 -4.95
N GLY A 114 2.36 2.75 -4.61
CA GLY A 114 1.82 1.42 -4.69
C GLY A 114 0.31 1.39 -4.57
N LEU A 115 -0.19 0.18 -4.60
CA LEU A 115 -1.58 -0.09 -4.31
C LEU A 115 -1.68 -1.04 -3.13
N LEU A 116 -2.78 -0.95 -2.43
CA LEU A 116 -3.15 -1.87 -1.38
C LEU A 116 -4.55 -2.38 -1.69
N GLN A 117 -4.71 -3.68 -1.78
CA GLN A 117 -5.98 -4.30 -2.14
C GLN A 117 -6.41 -5.25 -1.03
N TYR A 118 -7.67 -5.13 -0.63
CA TYR A 118 -8.27 -6.12 0.25
C TYR A 118 -8.45 -7.43 -0.52
N ILE A 119 -7.99 -8.53 0.07
CA ILE A 119 -8.12 -9.85 -0.54
C ILE A 119 -8.65 -10.84 0.48
N ASP A 120 -9.21 -11.92 -0.01
CA ASP A 120 -9.53 -13.04 0.86
C ASP A 120 -8.22 -13.71 1.29
N ARG A 121 -8.28 -14.48 2.39
CA ARG A 121 -7.09 -15.17 2.87
C ARG A 121 -6.49 -16.01 1.74
N PRO A 122 -5.18 -15.88 1.44
CA PRO A 122 -4.57 -16.68 0.40
C PRO A 122 -4.75 -18.17 0.67
N ILE A 123 -5.01 -18.92 -0.39
CA ILE A 123 -5.11 -20.37 -0.30
C ILE A 123 -3.69 -20.90 -0.18
N ASP A 124 -3.46 -21.75 0.83
CA ASP A 124 -2.18 -22.41 0.98
C ASP A 124 -2.09 -23.54 -0.05
N THR A 125 -1.28 -23.34 -1.07
CA THR A 125 -1.11 -24.29 -2.17
C THR A 125 0.08 -25.23 -1.96
N THR A 126 0.77 -25.10 -0.84
CA THR A 126 1.95 -25.93 -0.57
C THR A 126 1.63 -27.28 0.04
N ASN A 127 0.38 -27.54 0.35
CA ASN A 127 -0.03 -28.82 0.93
C ASN A 127 -0.43 -29.84 -0.13
#